data_a35e5b9aac89fb5ae4454f64143ca6ef
#
_entry.id   a35e5b9aac89fb5ae4454f64143ca6ef
#
_cell.length_a   1.000
_cell.length_b   1.000
_cell.length_c   1.000
_cell.angle_alpha   90.00
_cell.angle_beta   90.00
_cell.angle_gamma   90.00
#
_symmetry.space_group_name_H-M   'P 1'
#
loop_
_entity.id
_entity.type
_entity.pdbx_description
1 polymer ?
#
loop_
_entity_poly.entity_id
_entity_poly.type
_entity_poly.pdbx_seq_one_letter_code
_entity_poly.pdbx_strand_id
1 'polypeptide(L)'
;MPETYALFDTTEGKFKAKLYADKAPKTVENFVTLANGTKTGKPFYDGLVFHRVIPNFMIQGGCPEGSGRGGPGYMFADEFHPSLKHDKVGLLSMANSGPNTNGSQFFITVAETSWLDRKHAIFGEIVEGYDIVQKIANSPRDSSDRPKKEVKINSVAIEQV
;
A
#
# COMPACT_ATOMS: atom_id res chain seq x y z
N MET A 1 -4.56 -24.01 1.10
CA MET A 1 -4.33 -22.88 0.19
C MET A 1 -3.08 -22.12 0.61
N PRO A 2 -2.17 -21.87 -0.29
CA PRO A 2 -1.00 -21.07 0.07
C PRO A 2 -1.43 -19.65 0.42
N GLU A 3 -0.76 -19.07 1.41
CA GLU A 3 -0.97 -17.68 1.78
C GLU A 3 0.12 -16.83 1.14
N THR A 4 -0.22 -15.61 0.78
CA THR A 4 0.68 -14.66 0.14
C THR A 4 1.00 -13.51 1.09
N TYR A 5 2.27 -13.22 1.26
CA TYR A 5 2.75 -12.15 2.14
C TYR A 5 3.65 -11.19 1.38
N ALA A 6 3.62 -9.94 1.79
CA ALA A 6 4.54 -8.91 1.31
C ALA A 6 5.42 -8.46 2.47
N LEU A 7 6.74 -8.56 2.31
CA LEU A 7 7.71 -8.14 3.31
C LEU A 7 8.29 -6.80 2.86
N PHE A 8 7.95 -5.75 3.59
CA PHE A 8 8.42 -4.40 3.30
C PHE A 8 9.69 -4.13 4.10
N ASP A 9 10.75 -3.73 3.39
CA ASP A 9 11.98 -3.24 3.99
C ASP A 9 12.05 -1.74 3.70
N THR A 10 12.03 -0.93 4.75
CA THR A 10 12.03 0.53 4.60
C THR A 10 13.16 1.16 5.40
N THR A 11 13.42 2.44 5.13
CA THR A 11 14.42 3.20 5.88
C THR A 11 14.07 3.36 7.36
N GLU A 12 12.81 3.11 7.76
CA GLU A 12 12.37 3.20 9.16
C GLU A 12 12.25 1.84 9.84
N GLY A 13 12.35 0.75 9.08
CA GLY A 13 12.25 -0.61 9.61
C GLY A 13 11.48 -1.52 8.68
N LYS A 14 11.22 -2.72 9.16
CA LYS A 14 10.57 -3.77 8.37
C LYS A 14 9.19 -4.08 8.92
N PHE A 15 8.26 -4.37 8.02
CA PHE A 15 6.94 -4.86 8.38
C PHE A 15 6.43 -5.85 7.33
N LYS A 16 5.44 -6.65 7.72
CA LYS A 16 4.93 -7.73 6.88
C LYS A 16 3.42 -7.63 6.78
N ALA A 17 2.91 -7.81 5.58
CA ALA A 17 1.47 -7.81 5.30
C ALA A 17 1.03 -9.15 4.73
N LYS A 18 -0.16 -9.60 5.13
CA LYS A 18 -0.84 -10.72 4.48
C LYS A 18 -1.70 -10.15 3.37
N LEU A 19 -1.56 -10.67 2.17
CA LEU A 19 -2.34 -10.23 1.01
C LEU A 19 -3.55 -11.14 0.83
N TYR A 20 -4.71 -10.53 0.52
CA TYR A 20 -5.97 -11.24 0.38
C TYR A 20 -6.17 -11.76 -1.04
N ALA A 21 -5.35 -12.73 -1.43
CA ALA A 21 -5.39 -13.29 -2.79
C ALA A 21 -6.71 -13.98 -3.12
N ASP A 22 -7.44 -14.43 -2.10
CA ASP A 22 -8.75 -15.07 -2.26
C ASP A 22 -9.89 -14.06 -2.44
N LYS A 23 -9.83 -12.91 -1.78
CA LYS A 23 -10.89 -11.91 -1.77
C LYS A 23 -10.69 -10.79 -2.79
N ALA A 24 -9.44 -10.48 -3.11
CA ALA A 24 -9.08 -9.43 -4.06
C ALA A 24 -7.99 -9.95 -5.02
N PRO A 25 -8.28 -11.01 -5.78
CA PRO A 25 -7.23 -11.69 -6.57
C PRO A 25 -6.58 -10.80 -7.63
N LYS A 26 -7.33 -9.94 -8.29
CA LYS A 26 -6.77 -9.06 -9.33
C LYS A 26 -5.91 -7.96 -8.74
N THR A 27 -6.35 -7.39 -7.63
CA THR A 27 -5.61 -6.34 -6.93
C THR A 27 -4.31 -6.89 -6.35
N VAL A 28 -4.38 -8.07 -5.74
CA VAL A 28 -3.19 -8.74 -5.19
C VAL A 28 -2.23 -9.12 -6.31
N GLU A 29 -2.73 -9.68 -7.43
CA GLU A 29 -1.88 -10.01 -8.57
C GLU A 29 -1.14 -8.79 -9.10
N ASN A 30 -1.84 -7.66 -9.22
CA ASN A 30 -1.22 -6.40 -9.63
C ASN A 30 -0.08 -6.01 -8.68
N PHE A 31 -0.34 -6.02 -7.39
CA PHE A 31 0.67 -5.67 -6.39
C PHE A 31 1.86 -6.62 -6.44
N VAL A 32 1.61 -7.92 -6.48
CA VAL A 32 2.65 -8.96 -6.50
C VAL A 32 3.54 -8.83 -7.74
N THR A 33 2.94 -8.68 -8.92
CA THR A 33 3.70 -8.59 -10.17
C THR A 33 4.47 -7.29 -10.30
N LEU A 34 3.98 -6.20 -9.71
CA LEU A 34 4.75 -4.97 -9.61
C LEU A 34 5.93 -5.16 -8.65
N ALA A 35 5.67 -5.71 -7.46
CA ALA A 35 6.69 -5.87 -6.43
C ALA A 35 7.84 -6.77 -6.87
N ASN A 36 7.54 -7.89 -7.52
CA ASN A 36 8.59 -8.83 -7.94
C ASN A 36 9.21 -8.51 -9.31
N GLY A 37 8.69 -7.50 -10.00
CA GLY A 37 9.27 -7.04 -11.25
C GLY A 37 8.78 -7.72 -12.52
N THR A 38 7.85 -8.67 -12.43
CA THR A 38 7.37 -9.38 -13.63
C THR A 38 6.51 -8.50 -14.53
N LYS A 39 5.84 -7.49 -13.95
CA LYS A 39 4.95 -6.60 -14.70
C LYS A 39 5.70 -5.57 -15.52
N THR A 40 6.75 -4.97 -14.96
CA THR A 40 7.45 -3.83 -15.57
C THR A 40 8.91 -4.11 -15.90
N GLY A 41 9.40 -5.31 -15.63
CA GLY A 41 10.78 -5.70 -15.93
C GLY A 41 11.77 -5.51 -14.78
N LYS A 42 11.34 -4.86 -13.69
CA LYS A 42 12.15 -4.67 -12.48
C LYS A 42 11.22 -4.42 -11.28
N PRO A 43 11.66 -4.71 -10.05
CA PRO A 43 10.85 -4.45 -8.85
C PRO A 43 10.41 -3.00 -8.78
N PHE A 44 9.11 -2.78 -8.95
CA PHE A 44 8.53 -1.44 -9.14
C PHE A 44 8.63 -0.57 -7.89
N TYR A 45 8.41 -1.18 -6.71
CA TYR A 45 8.37 -0.42 -5.46
C TYR A 45 9.73 -0.10 -4.87
N ASP A 46 10.79 -0.73 -5.36
CA ASP A 46 12.15 -0.47 -4.85
C ASP A 46 12.53 1.00 -5.07
N GLY A 47 12.93 1.66 -3.99
CA GLY A 47 13.35 3.05 -4.02
C GLY A 47 12.23 4.08 -3.99
N LEU A 48 10.97 3.66 -3.98
CA LEU A 48 9.84 4.59 -3.91
C LEU A 48 9.62 5.04 -2.48
N VAL A 49 9.01 6.22 -2.30
CA VAL A 49 8.81 6.82 -0.98
C VAL A 49 7.34 6.78 -0.56
N PHE A 50 7.12 6.87 0.76
CA PHE A 50 5.81 7.21 1.30
C PHE A 50 5.68 8.73 1.22
N HIS A 51 5.04 9.20 0.17
CA HIS A 51 4.97 10.64 -0.14
C HIS A 51 3.90 11.38 0.65
N ARG A 52 3.02 10.67 1.34
CA ARG A 52 1.94 11.27 2.12
C ARG A 52 1.74 10.47 3.41
N VAL A 53 1.89 11.12 4.56
CA VAL A 53 1.72 10.48 5.86
C VAL A 53 0.84 11.38 6.73
N ILE A 54 -0.21 10.80 7.32
CA ILE A 54 -1.13 11.54 8.18
C ILE A 54 -1.41 10.69 9.42
N PRO A 55 -0.94 11.13 10.62
CA PRO A 55 -1.23 10.40 11.86
C PRO A 55 -2.74 10.28 12.06
N ASN A 56 -3.16 9.17 12.63
CA ASN A 56 -4.58 8.85 12.86
C ASN A 56 -5.39 8.72 11.56
N PHE A 57 -4.71 8.48 10.43
CA PHE A 57 -5.37 8.23 9.14
C PHE A 57 -4.65 7.13 8.37
N MET A 58 -3.55 7.46 7.67
CA MET A 58 -2.87 6.48 6.82
C MET A 58 -1.48 6.94 6.40
N ILE A 59 -0.70 6.01 5.83
CA ILE A 59 0.51 6.33 5.08
C ILE A 59 0.29 5.86 3.63
N GLN A 60 0.73 6.65 2.66
CA GLN A 60 0.50 6.39 1.24
C GLN A 60 1.82 6.39 0.47
N GLY A 61 1.97 5.41 -0.41
CA GLY A 61 3.17 5.28 -1.24
C GLY A 61 2.87 4.58 -2.55
N GLY A 62 3.94 4.22 -3.29
CA GLY A 62 3.80 3.49 -4.54
C GLY A 62 3.71 4.36 -5.79
N CYS A 63 3.94 5.67 -5.66
CA CYS A 63 3.99 6.56 -6.80
C CYS A 63 5.43 6.60 -7.36
N PRO A 64 5.65 6.23 -8.63
CA PRO A 64 7.01 6.20 -9.19
C PRO A 64 7.68 7.57 -9.25
N GLU A 65 6.90 8.65 -9.28
CA GLU A 65 7.42 10.01 -9.27
C GLU A 65 7.54 10.60 -7.86
N GLY A 66 6.96 9.93 -6.86
CA GLY A 66 6.93 10.44 -5.50
C GLY A 66 6.02 11.66 -5.32
N SER A 67 5.22 12.01 -6.31
CA SER A 67 4.37 13.21 -6.30
C SER A 67 2.91 12.94 -5.95
N GLY A 68 2.49 11.68 -6.00
CA GLY A 68 1.09 11.27 -5.86
C GLY A 68 0.35 11.27 -7.19
N ARG A 69 0.98 11.69 -8.28
CA ARG A 69 0.36 11.79 -9.61
C ARG A 69 0.76 10.67 -10.56
N GLY A 70 1.82 9.94 -10.24
CA GLY A 70 2.34 8.90 -11.10
C GLY A 70 1.70 7.54 -10.84
N GLY A 71 1.89 6.64 -11.79
CA GLY A 71 1.39 5.27 -11.70
C GLY A 71 2.18 4.35 -12.61
N PRO A 72 1.75 3.10 -12.75
CA PRO A 72 2.51 2.09 -13.48
C PRO A 72 2.31 2.14 -15.01
N GLY A 73 1.56 3.12 -15.51
CA GLY A 73 1.28 3.25 -16.93
C GLY A 73 -0.05 2.65 -17.37
N TYR A 74 -0.86 2.19 -16.44
CA TYR A 74 -2.19 1.63 -16.70
C TYR A 74 -3.09 1.84 -15.49
N MET A 75 -4.40 1.61 -15.67
CA MET A 75 -5.38 1.61 -14.59
C MET A 75 -6.20 0.32 -14.67
N PHE A 76 -6.74 -0.11 -13.55
CA PHE A 76 -7.62 -1.28 -13.52
C PHE A 76 -8.82 -1.04 -12.59
N ALA A 77 -9.85 -1.88 -12.77
CA ALA A 77 -11.14 -1.73 -12.10
C ALA A 77 -11.04 -1.97 -10.60
N ASP A 78 -11.94 -1.34 -9.86
CA ASP A 78 -12.11 -1.60 -8.44
C ASP A 78 -12.52 -3.06 -8.21
N GLU A 79 -12.11 -3.58 -7.06
CA GLU A 79 -12.39 -4.95 -6.68
C GLU A 79 -12.77 -4.95 -5.21
N PHE A 80 -14.07 -4.75 -4.94
CA PHE A 80 -14.58 -4.70 -3.58
C PHE A 80 -15.15 -6.05 -3.17
N HIS A 81 -14.75 -6.53 -1.99
CA HIS A 81 -15.31 -7.75 -1.42
C HIS A 81 -16.24 -7.36 -0.28
N PRO A 82 -17.46 -7.94 -0.19
CA PRO A 82 -18.45 -7.55 0.83
C PRO A 82 -17.96 -7.71 2.27
N SER A 83 -17.04 -8.61 2.53
CA SER A 83 -16.51 -8.84 3.87
C SER A 83 -15.36 -7.91 4.24
N LEU A 84 -14.82 -7.14 3.29
CA LEU A 84 -13.70 -6.25 3.53
C LEU A 84 -14.18 -4.82 3.75
N LYS A 85 -13.92 -4.31 4.94
CA LYS A 85 -14.30 -2.95 5.35
C LYS A 85 -13.12 -2.28 6.02
N HIS A 86 -13.05 -0.95 5.89
CA HIS A 86 -12.02 -0.14 6.55
C HIS A 86 -12.37 0.06 8.03
N ASP A 87 -12.47 -1.04 8.77
CA ASP A 87 -12.96 -1.08 10.15
C ASP A 87 -11.87 -1.35 11.19
N LYS A 88 -10.61 -1.32 10.79
CA LYS A 88 -9.48 -1.52 11.69
C LYS A 88 -8.21 -0.88 11.14
N VAL A 89 -7.17 -0.84 11.97
CA VAL A 89 -5.86 -0.33 11.57
C VAL A 89 -5.06 -1.40 10.81
N GLY A 90 -4.05 -0.95 10.05
CA GLY A 90 -3.12 -1.86 9.38
C GLY A 90 -3.66 -2.46 8.09
N LEU A 91 -4.70 -1.90 7.51
CA LEU A 91 -5.23 -2.39 6.23
C LEU A 91 -4.47 -1.78 5.05
N LEU A 92 -4.15 -2.64 4.08
CA LEU A 92 -3.62 -2.20 2.78
C LEU A 92 -4.78 -2.02 1.83
N SER A 93 -4.89 -0.82 1.25
CA SER A 93 -5.98 -0.45 0.36
C SER A 93 -5.44 0.36 -0.80
N MET A 94 -6.10 0.29 -1.95
CA MET A 94 -5.62 0.98 -3.16
C MET A 94 -5.99 2.45 -3.15
N ALA A 95 -5.01 3.30 -3.37
CA ALA A 95 -5.26 4.71 -3.65
C ALA A 95 -5.78 4.84 -5.08
N ASN A 96 -6.64 5.83 -5.32
CA ASN A 96 -7.18 6.08 -6.65
C ASN A 96 -7.62 7.55 -6.79
N SER A 97 -8.00 7.94 -7.98
CA SER A 97 -8.51 9.28 -8.30
C SER A 97 -9.98 9.24 -8.73
N GLY A 98 -10.71 8.24 -8.30
CA GLY A 98 -12.10 8.01 -8.61
C GLY A 98 -12.36 6.54 -8.98
N PRO A 99 -13.59 6.20 -9.40
CA PRO A 99 -13.90 4.81 -9.74
C PRO A 99 -13.01 4.23 -10.83
N ASN A 100 -12.55 3.00 -10.62
CA ASN A 100 -11.81 2.23 -11.62
C ASN A 100 -10.51 2.91 -12.09
N THR A 101 -9.80 3.57 -11.19
CA THR A 101 -8.52 4.24 -11.51
C THR A 101 -7.35 3.70 -10.68
N ASN A 102 -7.39 2.42 -10.33
CA ASN A 102 -6.34 1.80 -9.55
C ASN A 102 -5.07 1.61 -10.39
N GLY A 103 -3.93 1.82 -9.77
CA GLY A 103 -2.63 1.64 -10.43
C GLY A 103 -1.62 1.01 -9.49
N SER A 104 -0.61 1.77 -9.07
CA SER A 104 0.43 1.27 -8.16
C SER A 104 0.37 1.87 -6.76
N GLN A 105 -0.29 2.99 -6.58
CA GLN A 105 -0.32 3.66 -5.28
C GLN A 105 -1.26 2.93 -4.32
N PHE A 106 -0.81 2.81 -3.09
CA PHE A 106 -1.58 2.17 -2.03
C PHE A 106 -1.41 2.97 -0.73
N PHE A 107 -2.29 2.71 0.22
CA PHE A 107 -2.13 3.27 1.56
C PHE A 107 -2.31 2.18 2.60
N ILE A 108 -1.74 2.44 3.79
CA ILE A 108 -1.85 1.55 4.95
C ILE A 108 -2.51 2.36 6.05
N THR A 109 -3.63 1.87 6.57
CA THR A 109 -4.41 2.62 7.56
C THR A 109 -3.81 2.57 8.94
N VAL A 110 -3.92 3.67 9.68
CA VAL A 110 -3.58 3.75 11.10
C VAL A 110 -4.78 4.19 11.93
N ALA A 111 -5.99 4.07 11.37
CA ALA A 111 -7.26 4.36 12.03
C ALA A 111 -8.36 3.61 11.29
N GLU A 112 -9.56 3.59 11.87
CA GLU A 112 -10.75 3.17 11.15
C GLU A 112 -11.12 4.26 10.16
N THR A 113 -11.37 3.89 8.90
CA THR A 113 -11.63 4.84 7.82
C THR A 113 -12.85 4.39 7.03
N SER A 114 -13.96 4.19 7.74
CA SER A 114 -15.18 3.60 7.16
C SER A 114 -15.75 4.38 5.97
N TRP A 115 -15.48 5.68 5.88
CA TRP A 115 -15.92 6.49 4.74
C TRP A 115 -15.23 6.10 3.43
N LEU A 116 -14.20 5.25 3.49
CA LEU A 116 -13.49 4.77 2.31
C LEU A 116 -14.09 3.46 1.77
N ASP A 117 -15.02 2.85 2.48
CA ASP A 117 -15.63 1.59 2.06
C ASP A 117 -16.30 1.76 0.69
N ARG A 118 -16.06 0.77 -0.18
CA ARG A 118 -16.57 0.74 -1.56
C ARG A 118 -16.06 1.89 -2.44
N LYS A 119 -15.01 2.57 -2.00
CA LYS A 119 -14.31 3.59 -2.79
C LYS A 119 -12.87 3.20 -3.03
N HIS A 120 -12.31 2.41 -2.12
CA HIS A 120 -10.93 1.93 -2.21
C HIS A 120 -10.92 0.41 -1.97
N ALA A 121 -10.19 -0.31 -2.81
CA ALA A 121 -10.12 -1.77 -2.74
C ALA A 121 -9.11 -2.22 -1.69
N ILE A 122 -9.59 -2.86 -0.64
CA ILE A 122 -8.74 -3.45 0.40
C ILE A 122 -8.15 -4.75 -0.13
N PHE A 123 -6.83 -4.93 0.01
CA PHE A 123 -6.17 -6.13 -0.51
C PHE A 123 -5.20 -6.81 0.46
N GLY A 124 -5.10 -6.32 1.68
CA GLY A 124 -4.21 -6.94 2.67
C GLY A 124 -4.30 -6.31 4.04
N GLU A 125 -3.53 -6.87 4.98
CA GLU A 125 -3.41 -6.34 6.34
C GLU A 125 -2.02 -6.58 6.89
N ILE A 126 -1.57 -5.68 7.77
CA ILE A 126 -0.28 -5.83 8.46
C ILE A 126 -0.41 -6.93 9.51
N VAL A 127 0.49 -7.89 9.49
CA VAL A 127 0.54 -8.99 10.45
C VAL A 127 1.77 -8.93 11.37
N GLU A 128 2.81 -8.20 10.98
CA GLU A 128 4.02 -7.98 11.77
C GLU A 128 4.55 -6.57 11.52
N GLY A 129 5.07 -5.91 12.56
CA GLY A 129 5.74 -4.62 12.42
C GLY A 129 4.80 -3.43 12.30
N TYR A 130 3.58 -3.51 12.77
CA TYR A 130 2.64 -2.38 12.73
C TYR A 130 3.20 -1.13 13.41
N ASP A 131 4.02 -1.30 14.45
CA ASP A 131 4.70 -0.17 15.12
C ASP A 131 5.57 0.65 14.17
N ILE A 132 6.16 0.02 13.16
CA ILE A 132 6.93 0.71 12.12
C ILE A 132 5.99 1.56 11.24
N VAL A 133 4.81 1.03 10.91
CA VAL A 133 3.80 1.79 10.14
C VAL A 133 3.37 3.02 10.92
N GLN A 134 3.12 2.88 12.22
CA GLN A 134 2.77 4.03 13.09
C GLN A 134 3.92 5.03 13.17
N LYS A 135 5.14 4.56 13.26
CA LYS A 135 6.32 5.43 13.27
C LYS A 135 6.39 6.27 12.01
N ILE A 136 6.14 5.66 10.86
CA ILE A 136 6.10 6.36 9.58
C ILE A 136 4.98 7.41 9.57
N ALA A 137 3.79 7.03 10.04
CA ALA A 137 2.63 7.93 10.08
C ALA A 137 2.88 9.15 10.96
N ASN A 138 3.71 9.02 11.99
CA ASN A 138 4.03 10.09 12.92
C ASN A 138 5.31 10.86 12.54
N SER A 139 5.87 10.61 11.36
CA SER A 139 7.05 11.33 10.87
C SER A 139 6.77 12.83 10.78
N PRO A 140 7.73 13.69 11.11
CA PRO A 140 7.60 15.12 10.84
C PRO A 140 7.30 15.33 9.35
N ARG A 141 6.30 16.16 9.07
CA ARG A 141 5.82 16.37 7.71
C ARG A 141 5.64 17.84 7.39
N ASP A 142 5.64 18.17 6.11
CA ASP A 142 5.38 19.54 5.64
C ASP A 142 3.87 19.78 5.48
N SER A 143 3.50 20.94 4.94
CA SER A 143 2.10 21.33 4.76
C SER A 143 1.36 20.48 3.72
N SER A 144 2.07 19.69 2.93
CA SER A 144 1.49 18.77 1.95
C SER A 144 1.44 17.33 2.47
N ASP A 145 1.68 17.13 3.77
CA ASP A 145 1.70 15.82 4.44
C ASP A 145 2.84 14.92 3.95
N ARG A 146 3.87 15.51 3.37
CA ARG A 146 5.05 14.80 2.92
C ARG A 146 6.08 14.75 4.03
N PRO A 147 6.66 13.57 4.34
CA PRO A 147 7.70 13.48 5.36
C PRO A 147 8.86 14.41 5.04
N LYS A 148 9.31 15.19 6.02
CA LYS A 148 10.46 16.09 5.86
C LYS A 148 11.74 15.32 5.57
N LYS A 149 11.86 14.13 6.16
CA LYS A 149 12.92 13.18 5.85
C LYS A 149 12.30 12.04 5.06
N GLU A 150 12.83 11.76 3.88
CA GLU A 150 12.27 10.70 3.05
C GLU A 150 12.17 9.37 3.79
N VAL A 151 11.00 8.74 3.68
CA VAL A 151 10.78 7.36 4.11
C VAL A 151 10.73 6.53 2.83
N LYS A 152 11.77 5.76 2.60
CA LYS A 152 11.96 5.05 1.34
C LYS A 152 11.69 3.55 1.52
N ILE A 153 11.02 2.95 0.54
CA ILE A 153 10.88 1.51 0.44
C ILE A 153 12.15 0.98 -0.21
N ASN A 154 12.95 0.23 0.54
CA ASN A 154 14.15 -0.39 0.00
C ASN A 154 13.77 -1.56 -0.91
N SER A 155 12.82 -2.38 -0.46
CA SER A 155 12.32 -3.50 -1.24
C SER A 155 10.97 -4.00 -0.72
N VAL A 156 10.23 -4.68 -1.59
CA VAL A 156 9.04 -5.45 -1.21
C VAL A 156 9.24 -6.86 -1.73
N ALA A 157 9.47 -7.80 -0.83
CA ALA A 157 9.64 -9.21 -1.18
C ALA A 157 8.30 -9.94 -1.02
N ILE A 158 7.97 -10.79 -1.98
CA ILE A 158 6.75 -11.59 -1.95
C ILE A 158 7.07 -13.00 -1.51
N GLU A 159 6.32 -13.49 -0.52
CA GLU A 159 6.49 -14.84 0.03
C GLU A 159 5.17 -15.58 -0.07
N GLN A 160 5.22 -16.81 -0.56
CA GLN A 160 4.06 -17.72 -0.61
C GLN A 160 4.34 -18.94 0.24
N VAL A 161 3.43 -19.26 1.14
CA VAL A 161 3.59 -20.33 2.12
C VAL A 161 2.45 -21.32 2.02
#